data_4ed76edbad913f76823592512d07509d
#
_entry.id   4ed76edbad913f76823592512d07509d
#
_cell.length_a   1.000
_cell.length_b   1.000
_cell.length_c   1.000
_cell.angle_alpha   90.00
_cell.angle_beta   90.00
_cell.angle_gamma   90.00
#
_symmetry.space_group_name_H-M   'P 1'
#
loop_
_entity.id
_entity.type
_entity.pdbx_description
1 polymer ?
#
loop_
_entity_poly.entity_id
_entity_poly.type
_entity_poly.pdbx_seq_one_letter_code
_entity_poly.pdbx_strand_id
1 'polypeptide(L)' 'MPLILAPVGEENIIKKVGGKPEVRMHLENLGFVVGSTITIVSEIGGNLIVNVKDSRIAVSREMAGNIMV' A
#
# COMPACT_ATOMS: atom_id res chain seq x y z
N MET A 1 -9.96 -2.90 -5.88
CA MET A 1 -9.57 -1.60 -6.46
C MET A 1 -8.11 -1.35 -6.13
N PRO A 2 -7.33 -0.75 -7.01
CA PRO A 2 -5.95 -0.40 -6.70
C PRO A 2 -5.87 0.59 -5.54
N LEU A 3 -4.87 0.43 -4.68
CA LEU A 3 -4.68 1.33 -3.53
C LEU A 3 -4.58 2.80 -3.96
N ILE A 4 -3.94 3.06 -5.11
CA ILE A 4 -3.76 4.44 -5.60
C ILE A 4 -5.08 5.16 -5.88
N LEU A 5 -6.18 4.45 -6.00
CA LEU A 5 -7.51 5.02 -6.21
C LEU A 5 -8.28 5.21 -4.90
N ALA A 6 -7.75 4.74 -3.78
CA ALA A 6 -8.44 4.86 -2.49
C ALA A 6 -8.33 6.30 -1.98
N PRO A 7 -9.39 6.81 -1.34
CA PRO A 7 -9.35 8.15 -0.75
C PRO A 7 -8.37 8.23 0.42
N VAL A 8 -7.75 9.40 0.56
CA VAL A 8 -6.90 9.70 1.72
C VAL A 8 -7.76 9.65 2.99
N GLY A 9 -7.24 9.02 4.02
CA GLY A 9 -7.91 8.94 5.32
C GLY A 9 -8.87 7.78 5.47
N GLU A 10 -9.17 7.07 4.39
CA GLU A 10 -10.06 5.91 4.46
C GLU A 10 -9.28 4.63 4.75
N GLU A 11 -9.77 3.86 5.72
CA GLU A 11 -9.17 2.59 6.07
C GLU A 11 -9.67 1.50 5.11
N ASN A 12 -8.76 0.73 4.60
CA ASN A 12 -9.05 -0.38 3.67
C ASN A 12 -8.31 -1.63 4.11
N ILE A 13 -8.75 -2.78 3.60
CA ILE A 13 -8.09 -4.06 3.84
C ILE A 13 -7.38 -4.49 2.56
N ILE A 14 -6.13 -4.89 2.67
CA ILE A 14 -5.35 -5.37 1.55
C ILE A 14 -5.92 -6.72 1.09
N LYS A 15 -6.37 -6.76 -0.16
CA LYS A 15 -6.96 -7.97 -0.76
C LYS A 15 -5.95 -8.76 -1.57
N LYS A 16 -4.98 -8.07 -2.18
CA LYS A 16 -3.98 -8.71 -3.02
C LYS A 16 -2.75 -7.83 -3.13
N VAL A 17 -1.58 -8.45 -3.14
CA VAL A 17 -0.32 -7.80 -3.44
C VAL A 17 0.22 -8.46 -4.69
N GLY A 18 0.28 -7.70 -5.79
CA GLY A 18 0.70 -8.21 -7.09
C GLY A 18 2.10 -7.77 -7.48
N GLY A 19 2.38 -7.88 -8.79
CA GLY A 19 3.67 -7.54 -9.35
C GLY A 19 4.62 -8.71 -9.45
N LYS A 20 5.85 -8.43 -9.83
CA LYS A 20 6.89 -9.46 -9.92
C LYS A 20 7.18 -10.03 -8.54
N PRO A 21 7.64 -11.29 -8.43
CA PRO A 21 7.91 -11.91 -7.13
C PRO A 21 8.82 -11.09 -6.24
N GLU A 22 9.83 -10.44 -6.78
CA GLU A 22 10.76 -9.60 -6.03
C GLU A 22 10.07 -8.38 -5.44
N VAL A 23 9.21 -7.74 -6.22
CA VAL A 23 8.45 -6.56 -5.78
C VAL A 23 7.45 -6.98 -4.70
N ARG A 24 6.74 -8.07 -4.94
CA ARG A 24 5.76 -8.59 -3.99
C ARG A 24 6.42 -8.93 -2.66
N MET A 25 7.55 -9.61 -2.70
CA MET A 25 8.30 -9.97 -1.49
C MET A 25 8.75 -8.73 -0.73
N HIS A 26 9.24 -7.72 -1.45
CA HIS A 26 9.65 -6.45 -0.85
C HIS A 26 8.49 -5.77 -0.13
N LEU A 27 7.33 -5.71 -0.79
CA LEU A 27 6.13 -5.12 -0.21
C LEU A 27 5.67 -5.90 1.02
N GLU A 28 5.67 -7.22 0.96
CA GLU A 28 5.30 -8.05 2.10
C GLU A 28 6.24 -7.84 3.29
N ASN A 29 7.54 -7.70 3.02
CA ASN A 29 8.53 -7.42 4.06
C ASN A 29 8.30 -6.07 4.74
N LEU A 30 7.74 -5.11 4.01
CA LEU A 30 7.37 -3.81 4.57
C LEU A 30 6.08 -3.86 5.39
N GLY A 31 5.34 -4.97 5.31
CA GLY A 31 4.10 -5.13 6.04
C GLY A 31 2.84 -5.12 5.18
N PHE A 32 2.97 -4.99 3.86
CA PHE A 32 1.82 -5.01 2.96
C PHE A 32 1.42 -6.45 2.69
N VAL A 33 0.67 -7.04 3.60
CA VAL A 33 0.21 -8.42 3.48
C VAL A 33 -1.31 -8.49 3.39
N VAL A 34 -1.82 -9.50 2.70
CA VAL A 34 -3.26 -9.72 2.56
C VAL A 34 -3.92 -9.83 3.92
N GLY A 35 -5.03 -9.13 4.09
CA GLY A 35 -5.77 -9.11 5.36
C GLY A 35 -5.37 -7.98 6.29
N SER A 36 -4.26 -7.30 6.04
CA SER A 36 -3.83 -6.17 6.85
C SER A 36 -4.64 -4.92 6.50
N THR A 37 -4.85 -4.08 7.51
CA THR A 37 -5.50 -2.79 7.33
C THR A 37 -4.48 -1.77 6.83
N ILE A 38 -4.88 -0.94 5.87
CA ILE A 38 -4.03 0.11 5.30
C ILE A 38 -4.82 1.40 5.15
N THR A 39 -4.19 2.52 5.46
CA THR A 39 -4.78 3.85 5.31
C THR A 39 -3.77 4.76 4.61
N ILE A 40 -4.23 5.46 3.57
CA ILE A 40 -3.41 6.50 2.94
C ILE A 40 -3.48 7.74 3.82
N VAL A 41 -2.34 8.18 4.34
CA VAL A 41 -2.26 9.37 5.20
C VAL A 41 -2.13 10.63 4.36
N SER A 42 -1.29 10.58 3.33
CA SER A 42 -1.08 11.73 2.45
C SER A 42 -0.40 11.27 1.16
N GLU A 43 -0.31 12.19 0.20
CA GLU A 43 0.38 11.98 -1.06
C GLU A 43 1.35 13.15 -1.26
N ILE A 44 2.62 12.85 -1.44
CA ILE A 44 3.66 13.85 -1.58
C ILE A 44 4.56 13.49 -2.76
N GLY A 45 4.58 14.35 -3.79
CA GLY A 45 5.54 14.24 -4.89
C GLY A 45 5.56 12.87 -5.59
N GLY A 46 4.43 12.26 -5.84
CA GLY A 46 4.37 10.96 -6.49
C GLY A 46 4.55 9.77 -5.56
N ASN A 47 4.69 10.01 -4.26
CA ASN A 47 4.74 8.95 -3.25
C ASN A 47 3.48 8.99 -2.39
N LEU A 48 3.06 7.83 -1.92
CA LEU A 48 1.98 7.71 -0.94
C LEU A 48 2.59 7.46 0.43
N ILE A 49 2.10 8.20 1.41
CA ILE A 49 2.44 7.94 2.81
C ILE A 49 1.28 7.15 3.38
N VAL A 50 1.55 5.95 3.84
CA VAL A 50 0.52 5.03 4.32
C VAL A 50 0.82 4.53 5.73
N ASN A 51 -0.23 4.22 6.47
CA ASN A 51 -0.13 3.50 7.73
C ASN A 51 -0.54 2.05 7.47
N VAL A 52 0.34 1.13 7.84
CA VAL A 52 0.07 -0.31 7.79
C VAL A 52 0.75 -0.96 9.00
N LYS A 53 0.01 -1.82 9.73
CA LYS A 53 0.53 -2.50 10.94
C LYS A 53 1.23 -1.56 11.91
N ASP A 54 0.60 -0.44 12.21
CA ASP A 54 1.12 0.58 13.13
C ASP A 54 2.42 1.25 12.66
N SER A 55 2.81 1.03 11.42
CA SER A 55 3.97 1.66 10.81
C SER A 55 3.55 2.67 9.77
N ARG A 56 4.29 3.76 9.66
CA ARG A 56 4.10 4.73 8.60
C ARG A 56 5.18 4.55 7.56
N ILE A 57 4.78 4.26 6.32
CA ILE A 57 5.69 3.89 5.25
C ILE A 57 5.41 4.77 4.03
N ALA A 58 6.48 5.24 3.38
CA ALA A 58 6.39 5.92 2.09
C ALA A 58 6.57 4.88 0.99
N VAL A 59 5.66 4.86 0.03
CA VAL A 59 5.73 3.95 -1.10
C VAL A 59 5.43 4.73 -2.39
N SER A 60 6.16 4.44 -3.46
CA SER A 60 5.92 5.11 -4.74
C SER A 60 4.57 4.73 -5.30
N ARG A 61 3.98 5.61 -6.12
CA ARG A 61 2.71 5.31 -6.78
C ARG A 61 2.83 4.05 -7.65
N GLU A 62 3.98 3.85 -8.27
CA GLU A 62 4.23 2.68 -9.10
C GLU A 62 4.13 1.39 -8.28
N MET A 63 4.77 1.35 -7.12
CA MET A 63 4.71 0.19 -6.24
C MET A 63 3.32 0.05 -5.61
N ALA A 64 2.70 1.16 -5.22
CA ALA A 64 1.36 1.14 -4.66
C ALA A 64 0.31 0.61 -5.66
N GLY A 65 0.57 0.77 -6.95
CA GLY A 65 -0.30 0.22 -8.00
C GLY A 65 -0.39 -1.30 -7.98
N ASN A 66 0.51 -1.98 -7.31
CA ASN A 66 0.49 -3.43 -7.17
C ASN A 66 -0.35 -3.89 -5.98
N ILE A 67 -0.81 -2.98 -5.15
CA ILE A 67 -1.60 -3.30 -3.96
C ILE A 67 -3.07 -3.09 -4.28
N MET A 68 -3.87 -4.12 -4.04
CA MET A 68 -5.33 -4.09 -4.23
C MET A 68 -6.04 -4.08 -2.88
N VAL A 69 -7.03 -3.23 -2.78
CA VAL A 69 -7.87 -3.10 -1.58
C VAL A 69 -9.34 -3.26 -1.92
#